data_67582a225aa13b2f8599f096ceeb52f0
#
_entry.id   67582a225aa13b2f8599f096ceeb52f0
#
_cell.length_a   1.000
_cell.length_b   1.000
_cell.length_c   1.000
_cell.angle_alpha   90.00
_cell.angle_beta   90.00
_cell.angle_gamma   90.00
#
_symmetry.space_group_name_H-M   'P 1'
#
loop_
_entity.id
_entity.type
_entity.pdbx_description
1 polymer ?
#
loop_
_entity_poly.entity_id
_entity_poly.type
_entity_poly.pdbx_seq_one_letter_code
_entity_poly.pdbx_strand_id
1 'polypeptide(L)'
;MEIKLANPRGFCAGVDRAIDIVDRALDLFGAPIYVRHEVVHNKFVVDDLRSRGAVFVEELDEIPDDVTVVFSAHGVSQAVQAEAKRRQLNVFDATCPLVTKVHMEVSKYSGDGMECVLILSLIHI
;
A
#
# COMPACT_ATOMS: atom_id res chain seq x y z
N MET A 1 24.29 30.37 9.32
CA MET A 1 23.08 29.53 9.46
C MET A 1 23.57 28.12 9.79
N GLU A 2 23.13 27.55 10.91
CA GLU A 2 23.47 26.18 11.30
C GLU A 2 22.31 25.26 10.91
N ILE A 3 22.58 24.17 10.20
CA ILE A 3 21.59 23.14 9.84
C ILE A 3 21.90 21.88 10.64
N LYS A 4 20.95 21.43 11.47
CA LYS A 4 21.05 20.20 12.23
C LYS A 4 20.15 19.13 11.60
N LEU A 5 20.73 18.00 11.23
CA LEU A 5 19.99 16.85 10.72
C LEU A 5 19.56 15.97 11.89
N ALA A 6 18.29 15.57 11.91
CA ALA A 6 17.82 14.58 12.87
C ALA A 6 18.51 13.23 12.68
N ASN A 7 18.70 12.50 13.78
CA ASN A 7 19.22 11.14 13.75
C ASN A 7 18.54 10.32 14.87
N PRO A 8 17.81 9.25 14.58
CA PRO A 8 17.60 8.67 13.24
C PRO A 8 16.70 9.54 12.34
N ARG A 9 16.83 9.37 11.03
CA ARG A 9 16.03 10.01 9.99
C ARG A 9 15.79 9.05 8.83
N GLY A 10 14.76 9.30 8.03
CA GLY A 10 14.36 8.48 6.89
C GLY A 10 12.93 8.02 7.02
N PHE A 11 12.53 7.06 6.21
CA PHE A 11 11.22 6.45 6.27
C PHE A 11 11.12 5.45 7.45
N CYS A 12 9.89 5.12 7.84
CA CYS A 12 9.68 4.01 8.76
C CYS A 12 9.78 2.67 8.00
N ALA A 13 10.02 1.59 8.73
CA ALA A 13 10.17 0.26 8.13
C ALA A 13 8.97 -0.18 7.27
N GLY A 14 7.75 0.29 7.59
CA GLY A 14 6.56 0.00 6.79
C GLY A 14 6.58 0.69 5.42
N VAL A 15 7.06 1.93 5.37
CA VAL A 15 7.22 2.70 4.13
C VAL A 15 8.34 2.10 3.28
N ASP A 16 9.52 1.85 3.88
CA ASP A 16 10.64 1.22 3.17
C ASP A 16 10.22 -0.13 2.56
N ARG A 17 9.54 -0.98 3.34
CA ARG A 17 9.04 -2.27 2.87
C ARG A 17 8.08 -2.12 1.69
N ALA A 18 7.18 -1.15 1.74
CA ALA A 18 6.20 -0.96 0.66
C ALA A 18 6.87 -0.50 -0.65
N ILE A 19 7.87 0.37 -0.56
CA ILE A 19 8.68 0.79 -1.71
C ILE A 19 9.45 -0.41 -2.27
N ASP A 20 10.15 -1.17 -1.41
CA ASP A 20 10.91 -2.36 -1.80
C ASP A 20 10.06 -3.41 -2.53
N ILE A 21 8.78 -3.57 -2.14
CA ILE A 21 7.88 -4.52 -2.81
C ILE A 21 7.61 -4.09 -4.25
N VAL A 22 7.33 -2.80 -4.49
CA VAL A 22 7.10 -2.30 -5.85
C VAL A 22 8.38 -2.38 -6.69
N ASP A 23 9.54 -2.01 -6.11
CA ASP A 23 10.84 -2.11 -6.75
C ASP A 23 11.13 -3.54 -7.21
N ARG A 24 10.98 -4.50 -6.30
CA ARG A 24 11.19 -5.92 -6.61
C ARG A 24 10.17 -6.46 -7.61
N ALA A 25 8.92 -6.00 -7.57
CA ALA A 25 7.94 -6.38 -8.56
C ALA A 25 8.34 -5.90 -9.96
N LEU A 26 8.82 -4.66 -10.09
CA LEU A 26 9.34 -4.12 -11.34
C LEU A 26 10.54 -4.91 -11.85
N ASP A 27 11.47 -5.28 -10.96
CA ASP A 27 12.68 -6.04 -11.32
C ASP A 27 12.36 -7.47 -11.76
N LEU A 28 11.38 -8.14 -11.11
CA LEU A 28 11.07 -9.55 -11.35
C LEU A 28 10.09 -9.77 -12.52
N PHE A 29 9.11 -8.90 -12.67
CA PHE A 29 8.02 -9.08 -13.63
C PHE A 29 8.09 -8.09 -14.80
N GLY A 30 8.91 -7.03 -14.67
CA GLY A 30 8.97 -5.96 -15.64
C GLY A 30 7.76 -5.03 -15.56
N ALA A 31 7.87 -3.91 -16.28
CA ALA A 31 6.76 -2.97 -16.41
C ALA A 31 5.70 -3.46 -17.41
N PRO A 32 4.42 -3.13 -17.23
CA PRO A 32 3.86 -2.32 -16.14
C PRO A 32 3.58 -3.13 -14.87
N ILE A 33 3.79 -2.52 -13.70
CA ILE A 33 3.29 -3.00 -12.41
C ILE A 33 2.19 -2.06 -11.95
N TYR A 34 1.00 -2.59 -11.67
CA TYR A 34 -0.12 -1.79 -11.20
C TYR A 34 -0.09 -1.65 -9.69
N VAL A 35 -0.27 -0.43 -9.19
CA VAL A 35 -0.26 -0.13 -7.75
C VAL A 35 -1.58 0.54 -7.39
N ARG A 36 -2.38 -0.11 -6.55
CA ARG A 36 -3.65 0.47 -6.11
C ARG A 36 -3.39 1.52 -5.05
N HIS A 37 -3.79 2.75 -5.33
CA HIS A 37 -3.43 3.99 -4.64
C HIS A 37 -1.92 4.28 -4.65
N GLU A 38 -1.53 5.45 -4.19
CA GLU A 38 -0.12 5.74 -3.97
C GLU A 38 0.45 4.76 -2.94
N VAL A 39 1.57 4.12 -3.27
CA VAL A 39 2.21 3.13 -2.38
C VAL A 39 2.54 3.73 -1.02
N VAL A 40 2.94 5.00 -1.04
CA VAL A 40 3.16 5.87 0.11
C VAL A 40 2.83 7.31 -0.28
N HIS A 41 2.43 8.16 0.67
CA HIS A 41 2.13 9.57 0.42
C HIS A 41 3.41 10.41 0.32
N ASN A 42 4.21 10.14 -0.68
CA ASN A 42 5.43 10.89 -0.98
C ASN A 42 5.56 11.06 -2.49
N LYS A 43 5.30 12.28 -2.96
CA LYS A 43 5.31 12.59 -4.40
C LYS A 43 6.62 12.20 -5.09
N PHE A 44 7.76 12.40 -4.43
CA PHE A 44 9.06 12.08 -5.02
C PHE A 44 9.21 10.57 -5.26
N VAL A 45 8.81 9.75 -4.29
CA VAL A 45 8.81 8.28 -4.43
C VAL A 45 7.84 7.83 -5.51
N VAL A 46 6.62 8.37 -5.51
CA VAL A 46 5.59 8.02 -6.50
C VAL A 46 6.06 8.38 -7.92
N ASP A 47 6.64 9.56 -8.12
CA ASP A 47 7.14 9.99 -9.43
C ASP A 47 8.33 9.14 -9.90
N ASP A 48 9.23 8.73 -8.99
CA ASP A 48 10.33 7.80 -9.30
C ASP A 48 9.80 6.43 -9.76
N LEU A 49 8.94 5.81 -8.98
CA LEU A 49 8.33 4.52 -9.32
C LEU A 49 7.54 4.59 -10.64
N ARG A 50 6.81 5.69 -10.88
CA ARG A 50 6.09 5.92 -12.14
C ARG A 50 7.04 5.99 -13.32
N SER A 51 8.18 6.67 -13.17
CA SER A 51 9.20 6.77 -14.23
C SER A 51 9.80 5.41 -14.59
N ARG A 52 9.77 4.46 -13.68
CA ARG A 52 10.27 3.08 -13.84
C ARG A 52 9.20 2.09 -14.29
N GLY A 53 7.97 2.53 -14.48
CA GLY A 53 6.89 1.75 -15.07
C GLY A 53 5.83 1.26 -14.08
N ALA A 54 5.78 1.82 -12.88
CA ALA A 54 4.63 1.63 -11.99
C ALA A 54 3.44 2.47 -12.47
N VAL A 55 2.26 1.86 -12.56
CA VAL A 55 0.99 2.49 -12.93
C VAL A 55 0.11 2.56 -11.71
N PHE A 56 -0.14 3.78 -11.22
CA PHE A 56 -0.99 4.00 -10.06
C PHE A 56 -2.44 4.14 -10.50
N VAL A 57 -3.32 3.37 -9.87
CA VAL A 57 -4.76 3.32 -10.15
C VAL A 57 -5.55 3.49 -8.87
N GLU A 58 -6.77 3.97 -8.96
CA GLU A 58 -7.65 4.13 -7.80
C GLU A 58 -8.45 2.85 -7.56
N GLU A 59 -8.98 2.22 -8.61
CA GLU A 59 -9.80 1.03 -8.48
C GLU A 59 -9.28 -0.15 -9.31
N LEU A 60 -9.71 -1.37 -8.93
CA LEU A 60 -9.25 -2.58 -9.61
C LEU A 60 -9.80 -2.73 -11.02
N ASP A 61 -10.93 -2.11 -11.35
CA ASP A 61 -11.54 -2.16 -12.69
C ASP A 61 -10.71 -1.42 -13.75
N GLU A 62 -9.83 -0.52 -13.32
CA GLU A 62 -8.84 0.14 -14.20
C GLU A 62 -7.68 -0.79 -14.60
N ILE A 63 -7.56 -1.95 -13.95
CA ILE A 63 -6.43 -2.87 -14.14
C ILE A 63 -6.84 -3.97 -15.12
N PRO A 64 -6.04 -4.26 -16.16
CA PRO A 64 -6.24 -5.43 -17.02
C PRO A 64 -6.19 -6.75 -16.25
N ASP A 65 -6.71 -7.82 -16.84
CA ASP A 65 -6.54 -9.16 -16.29
C ASP A 65 -5.11 -9.69 -16.54
N ASP A 66 -4.71 -10.69 -15.76
CA ASP A 66 -3.41 -11.39 -15.88
C ASP A 66 -2.16 -10.50 -15.65
N VAL A 67 -2.31 -9.42 -14.89
CA VAL A 67 -1.19 -8.53 -14.53
C VAL A 67 -0.83 -8.61 -13.04
N THR A 68 0.35 -8.09 -12.72
CA THR A 68 0.82 -7.96 -11.35
C THR A 68 0.30 -6.67 -10.71
N VAL A 69 -0.27 -6.80 -9.52
CA VAL A 69 -0.86 -5.71 -8.73
C VAL A 69 -0.20 -5.64 -7.37
N VAL A 70 0.10 -4.44 -6.90
CA VAL A 70 0.58 -4.18 -5.55
C VAL A 70 -0.48 -3.39 -4.78
N PHE A 71 -0.87 -3.87 -3.60
CA PHE A 71 -1.69 -3.11 -2.66
C PHE A 71 -0.79 -2.19 -1.82
N SER A 72 -1.20 -0.94 -1.66
CA SER A 72 -0.42 0.08 -0.96
C SER A 72 -0.22 -0.22 0.54
N ALA A 73 0.68 0.54 1.17
CA ALA A 73 0.98 0.40 2.60
C ALA A 73 -0.24 0.61 3.53
N HIS A 74 -1.29 1.28 3.04
CA HIS A 74 -2.50 1.60 3.79
C HIS A 74 -3.46 0.41 3.94
N GLY A 75 -3.24 -0.66 3.17
CA GLY A 75 -4.14 -1.80 3.08
C GLY A 75 -5.35 -1.55 2.18
N VAL A 76 -6.15 -2.57 2.03
CA VAL A 76 -7.37 -2.57 1.21
C VAL A 76 -8.52 -3.23 1.95
N SER A 77 -9.75 -2.91 1.55
CA SER A 77 -10.94 -3.56 2.11
C SER A 77 -11.01 -5.05 1.74
N GLN A 78 -11.78 -5.82 2.50
CA GLN A 78 -12.04 -7.23 2.19
C GLN A 78 -12.73 -7.40 0.83
N ALA A 79 -13.56 -6.45 0.42
CA ALA A 79 -14.22 -6.47 -0.88
C ALA A 79 -13.20 -6.38 -2.03
N VAL A 80 -12.20 -5.51 -1.90
CA VAL A 80 -11.10 -5.38 -2.88
C VAL A 80 -10.26 -6.65 -2.95
N GLN A 81 -9.96 -7.27 -1.80
CA GLN A 81 -9.22 -8.54 -1.76
C GLN A 81 -10.02 -9.67 -2.44
N ALA A 82 -11.34 -9.75 -2.17
CA ALA A 82 -12.21 -10.74 -2.78
C ALA A 82 -12.31 -10.54 -4.30
N GLU A 83 -12.41 -9.31 -4.77
CA GLU A 83 -12.45 -8.98 -6.20
C GLU A 83 -11.13 -9.34 -6.91
N ALA A 84 -9.99 -8.98 -6.33
CA ALA A 84 -8.68 -9.34 -6.86
C ALA A 84 -8.52 -10.87 -6.97
N LYS A 85 -8.99 -11.61 -5.95
CA LYS A 85 -9.01 -13.08 -5.95
C LYS A 85 -9.96 -13.65 -7.01
N ARG A 86 -11.16 -13.07 -7.15
CA ARG A 86 -12.13 -13.47 -8.18
C ARG A 86 -11.57 -13.33 -9.59
N ARG A 87 -10.81 -12.27 -9.84
CA ARG A 87 -10.15 -11.96 -11.12
C ARG A 87 -8.82 -12.71 -11.28
N GLN A 88 -8.38 -13.48 -10.30
CA GLN A 88 -7.11 -14.22 -10.31
C GLN A 88 -5.89 -13.33 -10.55
N LEU A 89 -5.94 -12.08 -10.10
CA LEU A 89 -4.80 -11.15 -10.22
C LEU A 89 -3.61 -11.65 -9.40
N ASN A 90 -2.40 -11.45 -9.91
CA ASN A 90 -1.17 -11.71 -9.18
C ASN A 90 -0.90 -10.57 -8.19
N VAL A 91 -1.31 -10.73 -6.94
CA VAL A 91 -1.32 -9.65 -5.94
C VAL A 91 -0.16 -9.76 -4.97
N PHE A 92 0.57 -8.67 -4.80
CA PHE A 92 1.53 -8.46 -3.71
C PHE A 92 0.97 -7.44 -2.72
N ASP A 93 0.82 -7.86 -1.47
CA ASP A 93 0.27 -7.00 -0.41
C ASP A 93 1.41 -6.29 0.32
N ALA A 94 1.53 -4.98 0.07
CA ALA A 94 2.49 -4.11 0.74
C ALA A 94 1.93 -3.46 2.02
N THR A 95 0.75 -3.86 2.48
CA THR A 95 0.15 -3.33 3.72
C THR A 95 1.16 -3.36 4.87
N CYS A 96 1.31 -2.24 5.55
CA CYS A 96 2.16 -2.15 6.73
C CYS A 96 1.66 -3.12 7.81
N PRO A 97 2.53 -3.95 8.43
CA PRO A 97 2.12 -4.88 9.48
C PRO A 97 1.39 -4.22 10.65
N LEU A 98 1.72 -2.96 10.96
CA LEU A 98 1.00 -2.20 12.00
C LEU A 98 -0.43 -1.85 11.58
N VAL A 99 -0.65 -1.55 10.31
CA VAL A 99 -2.00 -1.34 9.75
C VAL A 99 -2.79 -2.64 9.78
N THR A 100 -2.18 -3.75 9.37
CA THR A 100 -2.80 -5.08 9.45
C THR A 100 -3.24 -5.41 10.88
N LYS A 101 -2.40 -5.09 11.87
CA LYS A 101 -2.74 -5.29 13.28
C LYS A 101 -3.99 -4.49 13.69
N VAL A 102 -4.08 -3.22 13.30
CA VAL A 102 -5.26 -2.38 13.57
C VAL A 102 -6.52 -2.98 12.93
N HIS A 103 -6.44 -3.43 11.67
CA HIS A 103 -7.56 -4.08 10.98
C HIS A 103 -8.04 -5.33 11.72
N MET A 104 -7.10 -6.15 12.21
CA MET A 104 -7.43 -7.37 12.98
C MET A 104 -8.11 -7.03 14.32
N GLU A 105 -7.61 -6.02 15.03
CA GLU A 105 -8.19 -5.57 16.30
C GLU A 105 -9.61 -5.02 16.11
N VAL A 106 -9.81 -4.14 15.12
CA VAL A 106 -11.14 -3.61 14.80
C VAL A 106 -12.10 -4.73 14.42
N SER A 107 -11.68 -5.67 13.58
CA SER A 107 -12.49 -6.80 13.18
C SER A 107 -12.90 -7.69 14.36
N LYS A 108 -11.96 -7.94 15.29
CA LYS A 108 -12.22 -8.71 16.51
C LYS A 108 -13.25 -8.01 17.39
N TYR A 109 -13.01 -6.75 17.76
CA TYR A 109 -13.88 -6.02 18.68
C TYR A 109 -15.26 -5.75 18.09
N SER A 110 -15.35 -5.48 16.78
CA SER A 110 -16.63 -5.38 16.10
C SER A 110 -17.40 -6.70 16.10
N GLY A 111 -16.69 -7.84 15.93
CA GLY A 111 -17.27 -9.18 16.02
C GLY A 111 -17.78 -9.52 17.42
N ASP A 112 -17.16 -8.96 18.47
CA ASP A 112 -17.56 -9.06 19.87
C ASP A 112 -18.73 -8.12 20.22
N GLY A 113 -19.27 -7.37 19.24
CA GLY A 113 -20.39 -6.44 19.43
C GLY A 113 -20.01 -5.10 20.07
N MET A 114 -18.72 -4.76 20.10
CA MET A 114 -18.24 -3.49 20.62
C MET A 114 -18.27 -2.40 19.55
N GLU A 115 -18.63 -1.18 19.94
CA GLU A 115 -18.46 -0.01 19.07
C GLU A 115 -16.99 0.35 18.95
N CYS A 116 -16.50 0.51 17.73
CA CYS A 116 -15.13 0.87 17.45
C CYS A 116 -15.05 2.31 16.92
N VAL A 117 -14.26 3.15 17.57
CA VAL A 117 -13.95 4.51 17.11
C VAL A 117 -12.51 4.55 16.66
N LEU A 118 -12.29 4.82 15.37
CA LEU A 118 -10.97 4.95 14.77
C LEU A 118 -10.60 6.43 14.66
N ILE A 119 -9.54 6.83 15.37
CA ILE A 119 -9.03 8.21 15.35
C ILE A 119 -7.76 8.23 14.53
N LEU A 120 -7.80 8.88 13.36
CA LEU A 120 -6.70 8.98 12.41
C LEU A 120 -6.30 10.43 12.18
N SER A 121 -5.04 10.66 11.83
CA SER A 121 -4.61 11.95 11.31
C SER A 121 -5.01 12.11 9.83
N LEU A 122 -5.09 13.36 9.34
CA LEU A 122 -5.45 13.64 7.94
C LEU A 122 -4.51 13.01 6.92
N ILE A 123 -3.27 12.73 7.30
CA ILE A 123 -2.29 12.05 6.42
C ILE A 123 -2.57 10.55 6.24
N HIS A 124 -3.53 9.99 6.97
CA HIS A 124 -3.92 8.58 6.88
C HIS A 124 -5.25 8.36 6.15
N ILE A 125 -5.81 9.42 5.62
CA ILE A 125 -7.10 9.39 4.92
C ILE A 125 -6.88 9.23 3.40
#